data_e00b87a577b7589a7145d5c8e5de3064
#
_entry.id   e00b87a577b7589a7145d5c8e5de3064
#
_cell.length_a   1.000
_cell.length_b   1.000
_cell.length_c   1.000
_cell.angle_alpha   90.00
_cell.angle_beta   90.00
_cell.angle_gamma   90.00
#
_symmetry.space_group_name_H-M   'P 1'
#
loop_
_entity.id
_entity.type
_entity.pdbx_description
1 polymer ?
#
loop_
_entity_poly.entity_id
_entity_poly.type
_entity_poly.pdbx_seq_one_letter_code
_entity_poly.pdbx_strand_id
1 'polypeptide(L)'
;MATTVGEIVKVLKAWAPLSLKESWDNPGLLIGSPDEPVDKLMVTLDVMMGTVDYAIEHGIQMIVSHHPVIFDGLKSLRTDTYRGRMYQKLLAHHISVYSAHTNLDSADGGVNDVLARLLGLTDLKGLVPVAEDKLYKIAVYVPESHGDAVRQALTDAGAGYIGNYSDCSFTAKGEGRFKAHEGTHPFIGEIGQVEKTAEERIETIVPESKLRQTVQAMLAAHPYEEPAYDLYPLKNAGHPFMMGRVGTWPTPEPAMDVLKKIKGLLHRDALSYAGDTDVIVRRVALLGGGGAGFIKLAKDAGAQLYLTGDVKYHDAQEAIRQGIVVADGGHFGTESPVVADLCRRLEQAAEEQQWHITCETDPTSKDMLHYM
;
A
#
# COMPACT_ATOMS: atom_id res chain seq x y z
N MET A 1 9.07 18.71 17.86
CA MET A 1 9.96 18.91 16.69
C MET A 1 9.04 19.13 15.49
N ALA A 2 9.51 19.81 14.45
CA ALA A 2 8.72 19.93 13.21
C ALA A 2 8.63 18.56 12.53
N THR A 3 7.48 18.23 11.96
CA THR A 3 7.29 17.01 11.17
C THR A 3 8.11 17.11 9.89
N THR A 4 8.74 16.02 9.48
CA THR A 4 9.58 15.98 8.28
C THR A 4 8.94 15.17 7.14
N VAL A 5 9.35 15.45 5.90
CA VAL A 5 8.99 14.64 4.73
C VAL A 5 9.25 13.15 4.97
N GLY A 6 10.39 12.81 5.60
CA GLY A 6 10.77 11.42 5.88
C GLY A 6 9.82 10.70 6.83
N GLU A 7 9.24 11.38 7.82
CA GLU A 7 8.25 10.82 8.74
C GLU A 7 6.93 10.51 8.00
N ILE A 8 6.46 11.45 7.17
CA ILE A 8 5.26 11.25 6.32
C ILE A 8 5.48 10.09 5.33
N VAL A 9 6.65 10.04 4.69
CA VAL A 9 7.04 8.97 3.76
C VAL A 9 7.06 7.60 4.44
N LYS A 10 7.46 7.50 5.72
CA LYS A 10 7.40 6.24 6.47
C LYS A 10 5.96 5.73 6.60
N VAL A 11 5.01 6.60 6.92
CA VAL A 11 3.58 6.25 7.01
C VAL A 11 3.05 5.80 5.65
N LEU A 12 3.33 6.55 4.58
CA LEU A 12 2.91 6.19 3.22
C LEU A 12 3.50 4.85 2.78
N LYS A 13 4.77 4.57 3.06
CA LYS A 13 5.43 3.28 2.76
C LYS A 13 4.92 2.13 3.63
N ALA A 14 4.49 2.38 4.85
CA ALA A 14 3.90 1.35 5.70
C ALA A 14 2.52 0.94 5.19
N TRP A 15 1.75 1.89 4.66
CA TRP A 15 0.43 1.62 4.08
C TRP A 15 0.51 1.04 2.67
N ALA A 16 1.30 1.64 1.77
CA ALA A 16 1.51 1.18 0.40
C ALA A 16 3.00 0.90 0.15
N PRO A 17 3.51 -0.28 0.56
CA PRO A 17 4.91 -0.64 0.42
C PRO A 17 5.39 -0.55 -1.03
N LEU A 18 6.60 -0.03 -1.24
CA LEU A 18 7.18 0.06 -2.59
C LEU A 18 7.44 -1.32 -3.24
N SER A 19 7.45 -2.39 -2.47
CA SER A 19 7.53 -3.77 -2.98
C SER A 19 6.30 -4.21 -3.76
N LEU A 20 5.17 -3.49 -3.62
CA LEU A 20 3.92 -3.76 -4.34
C LEU A 20 3.85 -3.10 -5.73
N LYS A 21 4.83 -2.29 -6.08
CA LYS A 21 4.85 -1.60 -7.38
C LYS A 21 5.10 -2.55 -8.53
N GLU A 22 4.55 -2.24 -9.68
CA GLU A 22 4.90 -2.89 -10.93
C GLU A 22 6.38 -2.63 -11.30
N SER A 23 7.01 -3.56 -12.01
CA SER A 23 8.44 -3.52 -12.32
C SER A 23 8.87 -2.32 -13.18
N TRP A 24 7.96 -1.77 -13.96
CA TRP A 24 8.15 -0.61 -14.84
C TRP A 24 7.86 0.73 -14.14
N ASP A 25 7.30 0.71 -12.91
CA ASP A 25 6.78 1.88 -12.21
C ASP A 25 7.85 2.58 -11.37
N ASN A 26 7.62 3.88 -11.08
CA ASN A 26 8.54 4.74 -10.33
C ASN A 26 7.86 5.52 -9.19
N PRO A 27 7.22 4.86 -8.20
CA PRO A 27 6.69 5.52 -7.02
C PRO A 27 7.77 5.83 -5.98
N GLY A 28 7.47 6.73 -5.06
CA GLY A 28 8.36 7.10 -3.96
C GLY A 28 8.57 8.61 -3.84
N LEU A 29 9.55 9.02 -3.03
CA LEU A 29 9.99 10.41 -2.94
C LEU A 29 10.82 10.73 -4.20
N LEU A 30 10.23 11.49 -5.11
CA LEU A 30 10.82 11.77 -6.43
C LEU A 30 11.49 13.13 -6.52
N ILE A 31 11.09 14.10 -5.69
CA ILE A 31 11.65 15.45 -5.61
C ILE A 31 11.72 15.84 -4.13
N GLY A 32 12.78 16.56 -3.73
CA GLY A 32 12.97 17.06 -2.38
C GLY A 32 13.86 16.18 -1.50
N SER A 33 13.86 16.43 -0.20
CA SER A 33 14.68 15.74 0.80
C SER A 33 13.82 15.19 1.95
N PRO A 34 14.14 14.01 2.51
CA PRO A 34 13.44 13.48 3.67
C PRO A 34 13.59 14.35 4.93
N ASP A 35 14.60 15.23 4.99
CA ASP A 35 14.88 16.07 6.16
C ASP A 35 14.14 17.42 6.13
N GLU A 36 13.45 17.74 5.03
CA GLU A 36 12.69 19.00 4.91
C GLU A 36 11.49 19.00 5.86
N PRO A 37 11.23 20.15 6.54
CA PRO A 37 10.09 20.28 7.44
C PRO A 37 8.79 20.45 6.63
N VAL A 38 7.67 19.95 7.18
CA VAL A 38 6.34 20.04 6.59
C VAL A 38 5.34 20.51 7.63
N ASP A 39 4.66 21.62 7.36
CA ASP A 39 3.50 22.14 8.10
C ASP A 39 2.21 21.98 7.28
N LYS A 40 2.35 22.04 5.94
CA LYS A 40 1.23 21.89 5.00
C LYS A 40 1.57 20.92 3.89
N LEU A 41 0.70 19.95 3.66
CA LEU A 41 0.80 19.04 2.55
C LEU A 41 -0.48 19.06 1.70
N MET A 42 -0.34 18.72 0.43
CA MET A 42 -1.45 18.65 -0.52
C MET A 42 -1.45 17.30 -1.22
N VAL A 43 -2.64 16.73 -1.42
CA VAL A 43 -2.84 15.48 -2.14
C VAL A 43 -3.49 15.76 -3.50
N THR A 44 -2.95 15.14 -4.54
CA THR A 44 -3.47 15.28 -5.92
C THR A 44 -3.41 13.96 -6.68
N LEU A 45 -4.14 13.84 -7.78
CA LEU A 45 -3.96 12.74 -8.71
C LEU A 45 -2.71 12.97 -9.57
N ASP A 46 -2.61 14.13 -10.19
CA ASP A 46 -1.55 14.54 -11.12
C ASP A 46 -0.81 15.79 -10.62
N VAL A 47 0.51 15.83 -10.79
CA VAL A 47 1.28 17.05 -10.57
C VAL A 47 1.44 17.80 -11.88
N MET A 48 0.67 18.88 -12.03
CA MET A 48 0.69 19.76 -13.19
C MET A 48 1.21 21.15 -12.80
N MET A 49 1.47 22.03 -13.79
CA MET A 49 1.95 23.38 -13.49
C MET A 49 0.98 24.15 -12.58
N GLY A 50 -0.33 23.99 -12.78
CA GLY A 50 -1.36 24.61 -11.92
C GLY A 50 -1.27 24.12 -10.47
N THR A 51 -1.05 22.83 -10.26
CA THR A 51 -0.80 22.22 -8.95
C THR A 51 0.40 22.84 -8.26
N VAL A 52 1.51 23.02 -9.00
CA VAL A 52 2.75 23.61 -8.47
C VAL A 52 2.57 25.10 -8.16
N ASP A 53 1.90 25.86 -9.03
CA ASP A 53 1.65 27.28 -8.81
C ASP A 53 0.74 27.47 -7.59
N TYR A 54 -0.30 26.69 -7.44
CA TYR A 54 -1.16 26.70 -6.26
C TYR A 54 -0.36 26.35 -4.98
N ALA A 55 0.47 25.33 -5.02
CA ALA A 55 1.29 24.94 -3.88
C ALA A 55 2.24 26.06 -3.42
N ILE A 56 2.85 26.79 -4.35
CA ILE A 56 3.71 27.94 -4.06
C ILE A 56 2.90 29.06 -3.41
N GLU A 57 1.75 29.42 -3.98
CA GLU A 57 0.90 30.52 -3.48
C GLU A 57 0.37 30.25 -2.07
N HIS A 58 0.11 28.98 -1.72
CA HIS A 58 -0.49 28.61 -0.43
C HIS A 58 0.53 28.08 0.58
N GLY A 59 1.84 28.07 0.23
CA GLY A 59 2.92 27.67 1.12
C GLY A 59 2.87 26.19 1.48
N ILE A 60 2.56 25.34 0.49
CA ILE A 60 2.62 23.88 0.61
C ILE A 60 4.07 23.43 0.51
N GLN A 61 4.55 22.61 1.45
CA GLN A 61 5.91 22.07 1.47
C GLN A 61 6.00 20.66 0.89
N MET A 62 4.90 19.90 0.87
CA MET A 62 4.89 18.55 0.34
C MET A 62 3.65 18.30 -0.51
N ILE A 63 3.84 17.69 -1.68
CA ILE A 63 2.77 17.17 -2.53
C ILE A 63 2.83 15.64 -2.48
N VAL A 64 1.70 15.00 -2.22
CA VAL A 64 1.51 13.56 -2.34
C VAL A 64 0.63 13.32 -3.56
N SER A 65 1.18 12.69 -4.61
CA SER A 65 0.45 12.42 -5.84
C SER A 65 0.21 10.92 -6.02
N HIS A 66 -0.82 10.58 -6.80
CA HIS A 66 -0.98 9.22 -7.29
C HIS A 66 -0.02 8.98 -8.45
N HIS A 67 -0.13 9.73 -9.52
CA HIS A 67 0.76 9.57 -10.68
C HIS A 67 2.18 10.10 -10.40
N PRO A 68 3.22 9.36 -10.82
CA PRO A 68 4.61 9.78 -10.64
C PRO A 68 4.92 11.07 -11.41
N VAL A 69 5.36 12.09 -10.68
CA VAL A 69 5.82 13.35 -11.31
C VAL A 69 7.01 13.13 -12.23
N ILE A 70 7.82 12.11 -11.94
CA ILE A 70 8.90 11.59 -12.78
C ILE A 70 8.60 10.11 -13.04
N PHE A 71 8.05 9.80 -14.22
CA PHE A 71 7.72 8.43 -14.59
C PHE A 71 8.96 7.69 -15.11
N ASP A 72 9.62 8.23 -16.13
CA ASP A 72 10.84 7.70 -16.70
C ASP A 72 12.08 8.43 -16.15
N GLY A 73 13.22 7.73 -16.11
CA GLY A 73 14.50 8.32 -15.73
C GLY A 73 14.86 9.55 -16.56
N LEU A 74 15.20 10.65 -15.89
CA LEU A 74 15.54 11.90 -16.57
C LEU A 74 16.88 11.80 -17.30
N LYS A 75 16.90 12.02 -18.61
CA LYS A 75 18.12 12.13 -19.43
C LYS A 75 18.67 13.56 -19.45
N SER A 76 17.83 14.56 -19.19
CA SER A 76 18.23 15.96 -19.08
C SER A 76 17.21 16.73 -18.22
N LEU A 77 17.68 17.78 -17.55
CA LEU A 77 16.85 18.69 -16.75
C LEU A 77 16.99 20.11 -17.31
N ARG A 78 16.31 20.37 -18.43
CA ARG A 78 16.33 21.68 -19.09
C ARG A 78 15.15 22.52 -18.66
N THR A 79 15.39 23.76 -18.26
CA THR A 79 14.36 24.70 -17.77
C THR A 79 13.55 25.38 -18.88
N ASP A 80 13.90 25.17 -20.14
CA ASP A 80 13.12 25.62 -21.30
C ASP A 80 12.00 24.64 -21.72
N THR A 81 11.90 23.46 -21.08
CA THR A 81 10.81 22.51 -21.26
C THR A 81 9.71 22.69 -20.20
N TYR A 82 8.49 22.23 -20.50
CA TYR A 82 7.37 22.27 -19.53
C TYR A 82 7.74 21.57 -18.21
N ARG A 83 8.19 20.30 -18.28
CA ARG A 83 8.57 19.50 -17.10
C ARG A 83 9.77 20.11 -16.37
N GLY A 84 10.77 20.57 -17.10
CA GLY A 84 11.95 21.17 -16.49
C GLY A 84 11.65 22.46 -15.72
N ARG A 85 10.74 23.33 -16.23
CA ARG A 85 10.25 24.48 -15.46
C ARG A 85 9.48 24.09 -14.22
N MET A 86 8.67 23.04 -14.31
CA MET A 86 7.91 22.50 -13.18
C MET A 86 8.84 22.00 -12.07
N TYR A 87 9.84 21.18 -12.42
CA TYR A 87 10.85 20.67 -11.47
C TYR A 87 11.68 21.81 -10.89
N GLN A 88 12.06 22.81 -11.70
CA GLN A 88 12.77 23.99 -11.21
C GLN A 88 11.96 24.74 -10.15
N LYS A 89 10.66 24.95 -10.37
CA LYS A 89 9.78 25.60 -9.39
C LYS A 89 9.70 24.81 -8.10
N LEU A 90 9.45 23.50 -8.18
CA LEU A 90 9.39 22.61 -7.00
C LEU A 90 10.67 22.69 -6.17
N LEU A 91 11.83 22.57 -6.81
CA LEU A 91 13.13 22.63 -6.12
C LEU A 91 13.44 24.03 -5.58
N ALA A 92 13.13 25.09 -6.31
CA ALA A 92 13.40 26.47 -5.89
C ALA A 92 12.54 26.91 -4.70
N HIS A 93 11.36 26.30 -4.54
CA HIS A 93 10.43 26.58 -3.43
C HIS A 93 10.44 25.49 -2.34
N HIS A 94 11.41 24.58 -2.37
CA HIS A 94 11.56 23.49 -1.40
C HIS A 94 10.28 22.65 -1.25
N ILE A 95 9.59 22.38 -2.36
CA ILE A 95 8.38 21.53 -2.37
C ILE A 95 8.79 20.11 -2.69
N SER A 96 8.65 19.22 -1.73
CA SER A 96 8.90 17.79 -1.90
C SER A 96 7.72 17.11 -2.57
N VAL A 97 7.98 16.11 -3.43
CA VAL A 97 6.93 15.34 -4.10
C VAL A 97 7.14 13.85 -3.86
N TYR A 98 6.14 13.21 -3.25
CA TYR A 98 6.04 11.76 -3.12
C TYR A 98 4.90 11.25 -3.99
N SER A 99 5.15 10.20 -4.77
CA SER A 99 4.12 9.56 -5.60
C SER A 99 3.84 8.14 -5.12
N ALA A 100 2.55 7.79 -4.96
CA ALA A 100 2.06 6.46 -4.64
C ALA A 100 1.16 5.99 -5.79
N HIS A 101 1.70 5.16 -6.67
CA HIS A 101 1.08 4.75 -7.93
C HIS A 101 0.63 3.27 -7.88
N THR A 102 1.19 2.38 -8.66
CA THR A 102 0.77 0.97 -8.69
C THR A 102 0.92 0.24 -7.36
N ASN A 103 1.81 0.69 -6.49
CA ASN A 103 1.86 0.21 -5.11
C ASN A 103 0.61 0.58 -4.30
N LEU A 104 -0.02 1.74 -4.56
CA LEU A 104 -1.28 2.14 -3.93
C LEU A 104 -2.48 1.43 -4.57
N ASP A 105 -2.42 1.11 -5.89
CA ASP A 105 -3.45 0.29 -6.55
C ASP A 105 -3.54 -1.11 -5.95
N SER A 106 -2.42 -1.63 -5.47
CA SER A 106 -2.28 -2.98 -4.93
C SER A 106 -2.42 -3.05 -3.41
N ALA A 107 -2.27 -1.93 -2.70
CA ALA A 107 -2.36 -1.87 -1.24
C ALA A 107 -3.80 -2.05 -0.75
N ASP A 108 -3.95 -2.64 0.43
CA ASP A 108 -5.24 -2.70 1.12
C ASP A 108 -5.74 -1.29 1.46
N GLY A 109 -6.99 -1.05 1.15
CA GLY A 109 -7.61 0.27 1.30
C GLY A 109 -7.11 1.31 0.30
N GLY A 110 -6.35 0.93 -0.74
CA GLY A 110 -5.87 1.79 -1.81
C GLY A 110 -6.96 2.13 -2.84
N VAL A 111 -6.53 2.53 -4.05
CA VAL A 111 -7.40 3.04 -5.12
C VAL A 111 -8.61 2.14 -5.35
N ASN A 112 -8.40 0.84 -5.50
CA ASN A 112 -9.43 -0.12 -5.85
C ASN A 112 -10.42 -0.38 -4.70
N ASP A 113 -9.99 -0.32 -3.46
CA ASP A 113 -10.87 -0.44 -2.30
C ASP A 113 -11.72 0.82 -2.10
N VAL A 114 -11.14 2.00 -2.36
CA VAL A 114 -11.88 3.27 -2.33
C VAL A 114 -12.95 3.28 -3.40
N LEU A 115 -12.62 2.88 -4.62
CA LEU A 115 -13.57 2.77 -5.73
C LEU A 115 -14.68 1.75 -5.42
N ALA A 116 -14.33 0.56 -4.90
CA ALA A 116 -15.30 -0.46 -4.50
C ALA A 116 -16.28 0.05 -3.42
N ARG A 117 -15.77 0.79 -2.43
CA ARG A 117 -16.57 1.41 -1.37
C ARG A 117 -17.50 2.49 -1.91
N LEU A 118 -17.00 3.34 -2.83
CA LEU A 118 -17.81 4.36 -3.50
C LEU A 118 -19.00 3.74 -4.24
N LEU A 119 -18.77 2.57 -4.88
CA LEU A 119 -19.82 1.82 -5.57
C LEU A 119 -20.74 1.02 -4.62
N GLY A 120 -20.45 0.99 -3.31
CA GLY A 120 -21.23 0.23 -2.33
C GLY A 120 -21.10 -1.29 -2.47
N LEU A 121 -20.00 -1.79 -3.06
CA LEU A 121 -19.78 -3.23 -3.22
C LEU A 121 -19.53 -3.92 -1.89
N THR A 122 -20.10 -5.11 -1.72
CA THR A 122 -19.88 -5.99 -0.56
C THR A 122 -19.17 -7.29 -0.97
N ASP A 123 -18.78 -8.12 0.01
CA ASP A 123 -18.10 -9.41 -0.21
C ASP A 123 -16.89 -9.30 -1.14
N LEU A 124 -16.07 -8.28 -0.90
CA LEU A 124 -14.94 -7.95 -1.75
C LEU A 124 -13.89 -9.06 -1.77
N LYS A 125 -13.38 -9.34 -2.97
CA LYS A 125 -12.22 -10.19 -3.23
C LYS A 125 -11.27 -9.46 -4.17
N GLY A 126 -9.99 -9.78 -4.07
CA GLY A 126 -9.01 -9.28 -5.03
C GLY A 126 -9.21 -9.87 -6.42
N LEU A 127 -8.85 -9.10 -7.45
CA LEU A 127 -9.01 -9.51 -8.85
C LEU A 127 -7.71 -10.06 -9.44
N VAL A 128 -6.60 -9.35 -9.27
CA VAL A 128 -5.29 -9.69 -9.86
C VAL A 128 -4.26 -9.87 -8.73
N PRO A 129 -3.66 -11.07 -8.56
CA PRO A 129 -2.61 -11.26 -7.58
C PRO A 129 -1.33 -10.51 -7.99
N VAL A 130 -0.76 -9.74 -7.06
CA VAL A 130 0.46 -8.93 -7.29
C VAL A 130 1.62 -9.45 -6.45
N ALA A 131 1.41 -9.62 -5.15
CA ALA A 131 2.42 -10.06 -4.21
C ALA A 131 1.78 -10.83 -3.05
N GLU A 132 2.61 -11.42 -2.23
CA GLU A 132 2.22 -12.07 -0.99
C GLU A 132 3.19 -11.66 0.12
N ASP A 133 2.66 -11.23 1.26
CA ASP A 133 3.45 -11.05 2.48
C ASP A 133 3.65 -12.42 3.12
N LYS A 134 4.74 -13.09 2.72
CA LYS A 134 5.06 -14.45 3.12
C LYS A 134 5.22 -14.57 4.62
N LEU A 135 5.03 -15.78 5.12
CA LEU A 135 5.12 -16.05 6.53
C LEU A 135 6.44 -16.75 6.87
N TYR A 136 6.98 -16.37 8.02
CA TYR A 136 8.14 -17.01 8.64
C TYR A 136 7.76 -17.52 10.03
N LYS A 137 8.44 -18.57 10.48
CA LYS A 137 8.49 -18.96 11.88
C LYS A 137 9.80 -18.43 12.45
N ILE A 138 9.73 -17.69 13.55
CA ILE A 138 10.86 -17.36 14.37
C ILE A 138 10.90 -18.34 15.55
N ALA A 139 12.06 -18.94 15.80
CA ALA A 139 12.34 -19.74 16.98
C ALA A 139 13.52 -19.13 17.70
N VAL A 140 13.37 -18.81 18.98
CA VAL A 140 14.42 -18.21 19.81
C VAL A 140 14.62 -19.05 21.07
N TYR A 141 15.86 -19.17 21.51
CA TYR A 141 16.26 -19.92 22.71
C TYR A 141 16.68 -18.93 23.79
N VAL A 142 15.95 -18.89 24.90
CA VAL A 142 16.08 -17.87 25.92
C VAL A 142 16.07 -18.49 27.33
N PRO A 143 16.89 -18.00 28.29
CA PRO A 143 16.77 -18.42 29.69
C PRO A 143 15.35 -18.27 30.21
N GLU A 144 14.84 -19.25 30.98
CA GLU A 144 13.47 -19.25 31.51
C GLU A 144 13.11 -17.93 32.23
N SER A 145 14.09 -17.26 32.84
CA SER A 145 13.89 -15.97 33.53
C SER A 145 13.53 -14.81 32.62
N HIS A 146 13.73 -14.94 31.30
CA HIS A 146 13.50 -13.86 30.29
C HIS A 146 12.50 -14.25 29.22
N GLY A 147 11.92 -15.45 29.30
CA GLY A 147 10.96 -15.97 28.30
C GLY A 147 9.78 -15.04 28.05
N ASP A 148 9.15 -14.52 29.13
CA ASP A 148 8.01 -13.63 29.00
C ASP A 148 8.37 -12.27 28.37
N ALA A 149 9.52 -11.71 28.72
CA ALA A 149 9.98 -10.44 28.14
C ALA A 149 10.26 -10.55 26.63
N VAL A 150 10.91 -11.64 26.22
CA VAL A 150 11.19 -11.92 24.79
C VAL A 150 9.90 -12.19 24.04
N ARG A 151 8.95 -12.96 24.61
CA ARG A 151 7.64 -13.23 24.01
C ARG A 151 6.86 -11.95 23.78
N GLN A 152 6.81 -11.07 24.78
CA GLN A 152 6.14 -9.77 24.67
C GLN A 152 6.78 -8.90 23.59
N ALA A 153 8.10 -8.82 23.53
CA ALA A 153 8.82 -8.06 22.50
C ALA A 153 8.52 -8.57 21.07
N LEU A 154 8.42 -9.89 20.89
CA LEU A 154 8.03 -10.49 19.61
C LEU A 154 6.61 -10.07 19.21
N THR A 155 5.66 -10.12 20.15
CA THR A 155 4.25 -9.76 19.90
C THR A 155 4.08 -8.27 19.61
N ASP A 156 4.68 -7.40 20.42
CA ASP A 156 4.62 -5.94 20.25
C ASP A 156 5.22 -5.50 18.90
N ALA A 157 6.17 -6.26 18.38
CA ALA A 157 6.77 -6.03 17.08
C ALA A 157 5.96 -6.61 15.90
N GLY A 158 4.82 -7.27 16.17
CA GLY A 158 3.85 -7.74 15.16
C GLY A 158 3.94 -9.22 14.80
N ALA A 159 4.59 -10.06 15.63
CA ALA A 159 4.51 -11.51 15.50
C ALA A 159 3.28 -12.09 16.20
N GLY A 160 2.94 -13.35 15.92
CA GLY A 160 1.93 -14.11 16.65
C GLY A 160 0.49 -13.87 16.21
N TYR A 161 0.24 -13.39 15.00
CA TYR A 161 -1.12 -13.25 14.46
C TYR A 161 -1.49 -14.44 13.59
N ILE A 162 -2.61 -15.11 13.93
CA ILE A 162 -3.19 -16.23 13.16
C ILE A 162 -4.71 -15.99 13.06
N GLY A 163 -5.17 -15.53 11.90
CA GLY A 163 -6.57 -15.12 11.71
C GLY A 163 -6.93 -14.00 12.70
N ASN A 164 -7.97 -14.20 13.50
CA ASN A 164 -8.42 -13.23 14.51
C ASN A 164 -7.78 -13.44 15.90
N TYR A 165 -6.69 -14.23 15.99
CA TYR A 165 -5.98 -14.47 17.24
C TYR A 165 -4.63 -13.73 17.22
N SER A 166 -4.30 -13.06 18.34
CA SER A 166 -3.00 -12.46 18.60
C SER A 166 -2.21 -13.29 19.62
N ASP A 167 -0.96 -12.94 19.86
CA ASP A 167 -0.08 -13.52 20.87
C ASP A 167 0.14 -15.04 20.74
N CYS A 168 -0.10 -15.58 19.54
CA CYS A 168 0.05 -16.99 19.27
C CYS A 168 1.53 -17.37 19.30
N SER A 169 1.91 -18.17 20.28
CA SER A 169 3.26 -18.70 20.43
C SER A 169 3.22 -20.12 20.98
N PHE A 170 4.32 -20.86 20.80
CA PHE A 170 4.52 -22.16 21.40
C PHE A 170 5.84 -22.15 22.16
N THR A 171 5.87 -22.67 23.38
CA THR A 171 7.05 -22.74 24.21
C THR A 171 7.36 -24.18 24.57
N ALA A 172 8.62 -24.59 24.39
CA ALA A 172 9.15 -25.86 24.85
C ALA A 172 10.35 -25.61 25.76
N LYS A 173 10.41 -26.30 26.92
CA LYS A 173 11.56 -26.24 27.83
C LYS A 173 12.64 -27.20 27.40
N GLY A 174 13.89 -26.78 27.56
CA GLY A 174 15.05 -27.58 27.20
C GLY A 174 16.32 -27.18 27.95
N GLU A 175 17.44 -27.78 27.57
CA GLU A 175 18.78 -27.45 28.07
C GLU A 175 19.60 -26.86 26.94
N GLY A 176 19.94 -25.57 27.03
CA GLY A 176 20.92 -24.90 26.16
C GLY A 176 22.34 -25.21 26.61
N ARG A 177 23.30 -25.28 25.67
CA ARG A 177 24.72 -25.45 25.95
C ARG A 177 25.55 -24.54 25.10
N PHE A 178 26.49 -23.86 25.72
CA PHE A 178 27.45 -22.99 25.03
C PHE A 178 28.78 -22.93 25.77
N LYS A 179 29.81 -22.42 25.12
CA LYS A 179 31.13 -22.17 25.72
C LYS A 179 31.55 -20.77 25.32
N ALA A 180 31.68 -19.89 26.30
CA ALA A 180 32.19 -18.54 26.12
C ALA A 180 33.72 -18.57 25.87
N HIS A 181 34.17 -17.72 24.94
CA HIS A 181 35.60 -17.55 24.61
C HIS A 181 36.13 -16.18 25.06
N GLU A 182 37.45 -15.99 25.02
CA GLU A 182 38.06 -14.69 25.31
C GLU A 182 37.47 -13.58 24.46
N GLY A 183 37.16 -12.43 25.08
CA GLY A 183 36.54 -11.28 24.40
C GLY A 183 35.02 -11.23 24.48
N THR A 184 34.36 -12.24 25.06
CA THR A 184 32.91 -12.25 25.29
C THR A 184 32.58 -11.82 26.73
N HIS A 185 31.34 -11.36 26.95
CA HIS A 185 30.79 -10.99 28.25
C HIS A 185 29.51 -11.82 28.51
N PRO A 186 29.64 -13.13 28.84
CA PRO A 186 28.49 -14.00 28.98
C PRO A 186 27.57 -13.55 30.11
N PHE A 187 26.26 -13.52 29.88
CA PHE A 187 25.25 -13.26 30.91
C PHE A 187 25.20 -14.38 31.96
N ILE A 188 25.48 -15.61 31.55
CA ILE A 188 25.56 -16.81 32.41
C ILE A 188 26.85 -17.58 32.06
N GLY A 189 27.50 -18.20 33.07
CA GLY A 189 28.67 -19.05 32.87
C GLY A 189 30.01 -18.31 32.88
N GLU A 190 31.09 -19.10 32.69
CA GLU A 190 32.48 -18.60 32.74
C GLU A 190 33.22 -18.88 31.42
N ILE A 191 34.16 -17.99 31.08
CA ILE A 191 35.00 -18.12 29.89
C ILE A 191 35.77 -19.45 29.95
N GLY A 192 35.76 -20.19 28.84
CA GLY A 192 36.50 -21.43 28.68
C GLY A 192 35.82 -22.69 29.21
N GLN A 193 34.68 -22.57 29.89
CA GLN A 193 33.87 -23.69 30.39
C GLN A 193 32.63 -23.92 29.52
N VAL A 194 32.14 -25.15 29.45
CA VAL A 194 30.85 -25.48 28.82
C VAL A 194 29.76 -25.27 29.85
N GLU A 195 28.92 -24.24 29.61
CA GLU A 195 27.76 -23.95 30.43
C GLU A 195 26.53 -24.75 29.96
N LYS A 196 25.64 -25.06 30.93
CA LYS A 196 24.34 -25.71 30.70
C LYS A 196 23.29 -24.87 31.38
N THR A 197 22.32 -24.38 30.59
CA THR A 197 21.28 -23.47 31.05
C THR A 197 19.91 -24.04 30.76
N ALA A 198 18.98 -23.90 31.73
CA ALA A 198 17.57 -24.15 31.47
C ALA A 198 17.01 -23.06 30.57
N GLU A 199 16.56 -23.43 29.41
CA GLU A 199 16.07 -22.49 28.37
C GLU A 199 14.67 -22.87 27.91
N GLU A 200 13.95 -21.85 27.47
CA GLU A 200 12.73 -21.97 26.68
C GLU A 200 13.03 -21.77 25.20
N ARG A 201 12.55 -22.68 24.38
CA ARG A 201 12.42 -22.46 22.94
C ARG A 201 11.06 -21.87 22.68
N ILE A 202 11.02 -20.59 22.29
CA ILE A 202 9.80 -19.86 21.93
C ILE A 202 9.69 -19.82 20.42
N GLU A 203 8.55 -20.28 19.89
CA GLU A 203 8.24 -20.24 18.46
C GLU A 203 7.00 -19.39 18.22
N THR A 204 7.06 -18.54 17.21
CA THR A 204 5.91 -17.77 16.75
C THR A 204 5.96 -17.53 15.24
N ILE A 205 4.82 -17.13 14.66
CA ILE A 205 4.69 -16.79 13.25
C ILE A 205 4.85 -15.28 13.05
N VAL A 206 5.52 -14.87 11.98
CA VAL A 206 5.73 -13.46 11.64
C VAL A 206 5.65 -13.24 10.13
N PRO A 207 4.93 -12.23 9.64
CA PRO A 207 4.95 -11.88 8.22
C PRO A 207 6.30 -11.27 7.82
N GLU A 208 6.72 -11.50 6.58
CA GLU A 208 8.01 -11.03 6.03
C GLU A 208 8.18 -9.51 6.20
N SER A 209 7.11 -8.76 5.99
CA SER A 209 7.08 -7.29 6.16
C SER A 209 7.44 -6.83 7.57
N LYS A 210 7.21 -7.67 8.60
CA LYS A 210 7.50 -7.40 10.01
C LYS A 210 8.78 -8.06 10.53
N LEU A 211 9.36 -8.99 9.75
CA LEU A 211 10.44 -9.87 10.19
C LEU A 211 11.62 -9.09 10.77
N ARG A 212 12.10 -8.06 10.07
CA ARG A 212 13.26 -7.27 10.52
C ARG A 212 13.03 -6.57 11.86
N GLN A 213 11.89 -5.88 12.01
CA GLN A 213 11.58 -5.18 13.28
C GLN A 213 11.37 -6.16 14.42
N THR A 214 10.75 -7.32 14.16
CA THR A 214 10.51 -8.37 15.16
C THR A 214 11.83 -8.97 15.64
N VAL A 215 12.76 -9.27 14.74
CA VAL A 215 14.11 -9.74 15.12
C VAL A 215 14.84 -8.68 15.94
N GLN A 216 14.79 -7.41 15.56
CA GLN A 216 15.44 -6.33 16.34
C GLN A 216 14.84 -6.18 17.74
N ALA A 217 13.52 -6.25 17.89
CA ALA A 217 12.84 -6.19 19.18
C ALA A 217 13.21 -7.39 20.07
N MET A 218 13.24 -8.59 19.48
CA MET A 218 13.65 -9.81 20.14
C MET A 218 15.09 -9.70 20.67
N LEU A 219 16.03 -9.27 19.83
CA LEU A 219 17.44 -9.12 20.20
C LEU A 219 17.63 -8.08 21.33
N ALA A 220 16.86 -6.98 21.32
CA ALA A 220 16.90 -5.95 22.36
C ALA A 220 16.36 -6.44 23.71
N ALA A 221 15.42 -7.37 23.72
CA ALA A 221 14.82 -7.95 24.93
C ALA A 221 15.61 -9.16 25.46
N HIS A 222 16.49 -9.72 24.66
CA HIS A 222 17.23 -10.93 25.01
C HIS A 222 18.44 -10.60 25.92
N PRO A 223 18.70 -11.40 27.01
CA PRO A 223 19.79 -11.10 27.94
C PRO A 223 21.18 -11.46 27.42
N TYR A 224 21.27 -12.35 26.39
CA TYR A 224 22.55 -12.74 25.80
C TYR A 224 23.05 -11.69 24.80
N GLU A 225 24.36 -11.50 24.73
CA GLU A 225 24.95 -10.62 23.71
C GLU A 225 24.84 -11.21 22.30
N GLU A 226 24.85 -12.55 22.19
CA GLU A 226 24.64 -13.27 20.93
C GLU A 226 23.56 -14.37 21.11
N PRO A 227 22.27 -14.02 21.01
CA PRO A 227 21.19 -14.98 21.14
C PRO A 227 21.16 -15.99 20.00
N ALA A 228 20.86 -17.27 20.30
CA ALA A 228 20.53 -18.28 19.30
C ALA A 228 19.07 -18.10 18.86
N TYR A 229 18.84 -17.98 17.56
CA TYR A 229 17.51 -17.97 16.96
C TYR A 229 17.55 -18.46 15.52
N ASP A 230 16.42 -18.96 15.04
CA ASP A 230 16.26 -19.48 13.69
C ASP A 230 15.07 -18.82 13.00
N LEU A 231 15.19 -18.60 11.68
CA LEU A 231 14.12 -18.10 10.83
C LEU A 231 13.77 -19.16 9.78
N TYR A 232 12.56 -19.70 9.84
CA TYR A 232 12.08 -20.72 8.91
C TYR A 232 11.04 -20.11 7.95
N PRO A 233 11.28 -20.06 6.63
CA PRO A 233 10.23 -19.68 5.68
C PRO A 233 9.14 -20.75 5.68
N LEU A 234 7.88 -20.35 5.79
CA LEU A 234 6.74 -21.22 5.82
C LEU A 234 6.10 -21.40 4.44
N LYS A 235 5.46 -22.55 4.22
CA LYS A 235 4.60 -22.79 3.05
C LYS A 235 3.14 -22.41 3.28
N ASN A 236 2.81 -21.96 4.47
CA ASN A 236 1.50 -21.41 4.78
C ASN A 236 1.28 -20.14 3.93
N ALA A 237 0.08 -20.00 3.40
CA ALA A 237 -0.28 -18.79 2.65
C ALA A 237 -0.18 -17.56 3.57
N GLY A 238 0.51 -16.55 3.08
CA GLY A 238 0.58 -15.25 3.70
C GLY A 238 -0.57 -14.35 3.28
N HIS A 239 -0.45 -13.05 3.57
CA HIS A 239 -1.44 -12.07 3.14
C HIS A 239 -1.26 -11.75 1.65
N PRO A 240 -2.29 -12.00 0.78
CA PRO A 240 -2.18 -11.70 -0.64
C PRO A 240 -2.46 -10.22 -0.89
N PHE A 241 -1.56 -9.52 -1.56
CA PHE A 241 -1.81 -8.21 -2.13
C PHE A 241 -2.38 -8.36 -3.54
N MET A 242 -3.47 -7.65 -3.80
CA MET A 242 -4.27 -7.83 -5.02
C MET A 242 -4.58 -6.47 -5.64
N MET A 243 -4.36 -6.34 -6.94
CA MET A 243 -4.81 -5.19 -7.72
C MET A 243 -6.25 -5.43 -8.23
N GLY A 244 -7.07 -4.39 -8.27
CA GLY A 244 -8.48 -4.51 -8.61
C GLY A 244 -9.30 -5.26 -7.55
N ARG A 245 -10.60 -5.17 -7.66
CA ARG A 245 -11.55 -5.83 -6.75
C ARG A 245 -12.72 -6.45 -7.54
N VAL A 246 -13.31 -7.48 -6.97
CA VAL A 246 -14.60 -8.01 -7.40
C VAL A 246 -15.50 -8.14 -6.18
N GLY A 247 -16.73 -7.65 -6.30
CA GLY A 247 -17.69 -7.65 -5.19
C GLY A 247 -19.13 -7.85 -5.62
N THR A 248 -20.01 -7.97 -4.66
CA THR A 248 -21.45 -8.08 -4.84
C THR A 248 -22.06 -6.69 -5.00
N TRP A 249 -22.81 -6.47 -6.08
CA TRP A 249 -23.60 -5.26 -6.28
C TRP A 249 -24.79 -5.24 -5.31
N PRO A 250 -25.13 -4.11 -4.68
CA PRO A 250 -26.13 -4.07 -3.58
C PRO A 250 -27.49 -4.63 -3.95
N THR A 251 -27.98 -4.35 -5.16
CA THR A 251 -29.27 -4.82 -5.65
C THR A 251 -29.14 -5.34 -7.06
N PRO A 252 -29.46 -6.62 -7.35
CA PRO A 252 -29.44 -7.15 -8.71
C PRO A 252 -30.37 -6.37 -9.64
N GLU A 253 -29.80 -5.82 -10.73
CA GLU A 253 -30.53 -4.99 -11.68
C GLU A 253 -29.88 -5.05 -13.08
N PRO A 254 -30.57 -4.60 -14.16
CA PRO A 254 -30.00 -4.57 -15.51
C PRO A 254 -28.72 -3.75 -15.57
N ALA A 255 -27.75 -4.17 -16.37
CA ALA A 255 -26.45 -3.49 -16.49
C ALA A 255 -26.61 -2.03 -16.90
N MET A 256 -27.60 -1.67 -17.73
CA MET A 256 -27.87 -0.27 -18.09
C MET A 256 -28.15 0.62 -16.85
N ASP A 257 -28.88 0.10 -15.88
CA ASP A 257 -29.21 0.86 -14.66
C ASP A 257 -28.01 0.97 -13.72
N VAL A 258 -27.20 -0.10 -13.63
CA VAL A 258 -25.91 -0.08 -12.94
C VAL A 258 -24.96 0.96 -13.56
N LEU A 259 -24.84 0.99 -14.89
CA LEU A 259 -24.03 1.96 -15.62
C LEU A 259 -24.44 3.41 -15.34
N LYS A 260 -25.75 3.71 -15.31
CA LYS A 260 -26.26 5.04 -14.96
C LYS A 260 -25.87 5.44 -13.52
N LYS A 261 -25.96 4.50 -12.57
CA LYS A 261 -25.55 4.74 -11.17
C LYS A 261 -24.05 4.97 -11.05
N ILE A 262 -23.24 4.13 -11.70
CA ILE A 262 -21.78 4.29 -11.75
C ILE A 262 -21.42 5.66 -12.33
N LYS A 263 -22.02 6.05 -13.45
CA LYS A 263 -21.83 7.38 -14.05
C LYS A 263 -22.07 8.50 -13.04
N GLY A 264 -23.17 8.42 -12.28
CA GLY A 264 -23.51 9.40 -11.25
C GLY A 264 -22.52 9.42 -10.09
N LEU A 265 -22.12 8.25 -9.58
CA LEU A 265 -21.19 8.12 -8.47
C LEU A 265 -19.77 8.62 -8.81
N LEU A 266 -19.35 8.44 -10.06
CA LEU A 266 -18.07 8.94 -10.56
C LEU A 266 -18.13 10.41 -11.03
N HIS A 267 -19.28 11.07 -10.90
CA HIS A 267 -19.49 12.45 -11.37
C HIS A 267 -19.08 12.66 -12.83
N ARG A 268 -19.39 11.67 -13.71
CA ARG A 268 -19.03 11.72 -15.13
C ARG A 268 -20.15 12.30 -15.99
N ASP A 269 -19.80 13.15 -16.97
CA ASP A 269 -20.74 13.63 -17.97
C ASP A 269 -21.12 12.55 -18.98
N ALA A 270 -20.15 11.67 -19.31
CA ALA A 270 -20.32 10.54 -20.18
C ALA A 270 -19.57 9.32 -19.62
N LEU A 271 -20.06 8.11 -19.97
CA LEU A 271 -19.44 6.83 -19.72
C LEU A 271 -19.59 5.97 -20.97
N SER A 272 -18.51 5.45 -21.51
CA SER A 272 -18.60 4.50 -22.63
C SER A 272 -18.69 3.07 -22.11
N TYR A 273 -19.35 2.20 -22.86
CA TYR A 273 -19.52 0.79 -22.50
C TYR A 273 -19.64 -0.10 -23.73
N ALA A 274 -19.41 -1.40 -23.54
CA ALA A 274 -19.68 -2.44 -24.53
C ALA A 274 -20.22 -3.70 -23.84
N GLY A 275 -21.08 -4.44 -24.54
CA GLY A 275 -21.70 -5.67 -24.04
C GLY A 275 -23.23 -5.57 -23.98
N ASP A 276 -23.85 -6.66 -23.48
CA ASP A 276 -25.31 -6.77 -23.36
C ASP A 276 -25.77 -6.05 -22.07
N THR A 277 -26.54 -4.97 -22.26
CA THR A 277 -27.02 -4.12 -21.17
C THR A 277 -28.26 -4.65 -20.43
N ASP A 278 -28.89 -5.69 -20.96
CA ASP A 278 -30.04 -6.33 -20.32
C ASP A 278 -29.65 -7.40 -19.30
N VAL A 279 -28.36 -7.79 -19.28
CA VAL A 279 -27.85 -8.75 -18.29
C VAL A 279 -28.06 -8.23 -16.88
N ILE A 280 -28.54 -9.11 -15.99
CA ILE A 280 -28.69 -8.77 -14.57
C ILE A 280 -27.33 -8.81 -13.87
N VAL A 281 -26.88 -7.66 -13.37
CA VAL A 281 -25.63 -7.50 -12.63
C VAL A 281 -25.85 -7.86 -11.18
N ARG A 282 -25.12 -8.85 -10.70
CA ARG A 282 -25.03 -9.27 -9.30
C ARG A 282 -23.60 -9.03 -8.74
N ARG A 283 -22.62 -9.15 -9.62
CA ARG A 283 -21.21 -8.97 -9.29
C ARG A 283 -20.57 -7.98 -10.25
N VAL A 284 -19.82 -7.07 -9.68
CA VAL A 284 -19.02 -6.07 -10.40
C VAL A 284 -17.55 -6.33 -10.10
N ALA A 285 -16.73 -6.40 -11.15
CA ALA A 285 -15.29 -6.28 -11.02
C ALA A 285 -14.88 -4.84 -11.35
N LEU A 286 -13.80 -4.36 -10.74
CA LEU A 286 -13.26 -3.04 -11.00
C LEU A 286 -11.73 -3.03 -10.91
N LEU A 287 -11.13 -2.11 -11.67
CA LEU A 287 -9.73 -1.73 -11.59
C LEU A 287 -9.61 -0.28 -12.06
N GLY A 288 -9.16 0.62 -11.19
CA GLY A 288 -8.93 2.03 -11.51
C GLY A 288 -7.86 2.21 -12.57
N GLY A 289 -7.95 3.32 -13.33
CA GLY A 289 -7.03 3.60 -14.42
C GLY A 289 -7.12 2.63 -15.60
N GLY A 290 -6.01 2.33 -16.23
CA GLY A 290 -5.94 1.52 -17.45
C GLY A 290 -5.95 0.01 -17.22
N GLY A 291 -7.07 -0.57 -16.84
CA GLY A 291 -7.23 -1.99 -16.51
C GLY A 291 -7.83 -2.89 -17.59
N ALA A 292 -8.00 -2.42 -18.83
CA ALA A 292 -8.72 -3.17 -19.88
C ALA A 292 -8.11 -4.55 -20.21
N GLY A 293 -6.82 -4.77 -19.95
CA GLY A 293 -6.17 -6.07 -20.12
C GLY A 293 -6.70 -7.19 -19.21
N PHE A 294 -7.48 -6.88 -18.18
CA PHE A 294 -7.96 -7.85 -17.20
C PHE A 294 -9.44 -8.26 -17.38
N ILE A 295 -10.07 -7.92 -18.50
CA ILE A 295 -11.46 -8.27 -18.84
C ILE A 295 -11.73 -9.76 -18.64
N LYS A 296 -10.83 -10.63 -19.11
CA LYS A 296 -10.98 -12.08 -18.94
C LYS A 296 -10.96 -12.50 -17.47
N LEU A 297 -10.07 -11.96 -16.67
CA LEU A 297 -10.01 -12.25 -15.22
C LEU A 297 -11.28 -11.79 -14.50
N ALA A 298 -11.82 -10.62 -14.86
CA ALA A 298 -13.09 -10.13 -14.33
C ALA A 298 -14.24 -11.11 -14.65
N LYS A 299 -14.30 -11.63 -15.88
CA LYS A 299 -15.27 -12.66 -16.28
C LYS A 299 -15.09 -13.96 -15.50
N ASP A 300 -13.86 -14.45 -15.41
CA ASP A 300 -13.53 -15.71 -14.70
C ASP A 300 -13.84 -15.59 -13.20
N ALA A 301 -13.74 -14.39 -12.61
CA ALA A 301 -14.18 -14.09 -11.25
C ALA A 301 -15.71 -14.03 -11.07
N GLY A 302 -16.48 -14.23 -12.15
CA GLY A 302 -17.94 -14.30 -12.14
C GLY A 302 -18.64 -12.95 -12.20
N ALA A 303 -17.93 -11.87 -12.61
CA ALA A 303 -18.55 -10.57 -12.79
C ALA A 303 -19.39 -10.51 -14.08
N GLN A 304 -20.50 -9.80 -14.04
CA GLN A 304 -21.32 -9.46 -15.20
C GLN A 304 -20.93 -8.10 -15.77
N LEU A 305 -20.35 -7.22 -14.94
CA LEU A 305 -19.87 -5.89 -15.32
C LEU A 305 -18.44 -5.69 -14.81
N TYR A 306 -17.59 -5.14 -15.67
CA TYR A 306 -16.23 -4.73 -15.33
C TYR A 306 -16.06 -3.23 -15.55
N LEU A 307 -15.73 -2.50 -14.50
CA LEU A 307 -15.45 -1.06 -14.53
C LEU A 307 -13.93 -0.83 -14.55
N THR A 308 -13.46 -0.03 -15.51
CA THR A 308 -12.06 0.41 -15.61
C THR A 308 -11.99 1.73 -16.38
N GLY A 309 -10.80 2.19 -16.75
CA GLY A 309 -10.56 3.31 -17.66
C GLY A 309 -9.80 2.89 -18.91
N ASP A 310 -9.68 3.82 -19.86
CA ASP A 310 -8.87 3.67 -21.07
C ASP A 310 -9.23 2.47 -21.95
N VAL A 311 -10.51 2.13 -22.06
CA VAL A 311 -11.00 1.01 -22.84
C VAL A 311 -10.93 1.33 -24.33
N LYS A 312 -10.13 0.57 -25.06
CA LYS A 312 -9.95 0.72 -26.50
C LYS A 312 -10.95 -0.13 -27.27
N TYR A 313 -11.08 0.14 -28.58
CA TYR A 313 -11.99 -0.58 -29.47
C TYR A 313 -11.83 -2.11 -29.41
N HIS A 314 -10.61 -2.61 -29.40
CA HIS A 314 -10.35 -4.06 -29.34
C HIS A 314 -10.64 -4.67 -27.98
N ASP A 315 -10.51 -3.90 -26.90
CA ASP A 315 -10.89 -4.33 -25.55
C ASP A 315 -12.41 -4.46 -25.44
N ALA A 316 -13.15 -3.53 -26.05
CA ALA A 316 -14.61 -3.62 -26.18
C ALA A 316 -15.06 -4.87 -26.95
N GLN A 317 -14.35 -5.21 -28.06
CA GLN A 317 -14.61 -6.45 -28.78
C GLN A 317 -14.34 -7.68 -27.91
N GLU A 318 -13.27 -7.66 -27.12
CA GLU A 318 -12.95 -8.76 -26.20
C GLU A 318 -14.03 -8.94 -25.13
N ALA A 319 -14.53 -7.85 -24.54
CA ALA A 319 -15.62 -7.90 -23.56
C ALA A 319 -16.87 -8.56 -24.14
N ILE A 320 -17.24 -8.20 -25.38
CA ILE A 320 -18.37 -8.82 -26.10
C ILE A 320 -18.13 -10.31 -26.32
N ARG A 321 -16.93 -10.72 -26.76
CA ARG A 321 -16.56 -12.14 -26.93
C ARG A 321 -16.63 -12.95 -25.65
N GLN A 322 -16.22 -12.35 -24.54
CA GLN A 322 -16.27 -12.96 -23.19
C GLN A 322 -17.69 -12.96 -22.58
N GLY A 323 -18.63 -12.22 -23.17
CA GLY A 323 -19.99 -12.09 -22.63
C GLY A 323 -20.01 -11.39 -21.27
N ILE A 324 -19.26 -10.30 -21.14
CA ILE A 324 -19.24 -9.40 -19.98
C ILE A 324 -19.48 -7.97 -20.45
N VAL A 325 -20.16 -7.17 -19.66
CA VAL A 325 -20.26 -5.72 -19.91
C VAL A 325 -18.98 -5.06 -19.41
N VAL A 326 -18.28 -4.31 -20.26
CA VAL A 326 -17.19 -3.43 -19.85
C VAL A 326 -17.68 -1.98 -19.84
N ALA A 327 -17.33 -1.25 -18.79
CA ALA A 327 -17.60 0.16 -18.63
C ALA A 327 -16.28 0.94 -18.51
N ASP A 328 -16.14 1.98 -19.32
CA ASP A 328 -15.05 2.93 -19.22
C ASP A 328 -15.52 4.14 -18.40
N GLY A 329 -15.11 4.16 -17.11
CA GLY A 329 -15.38 5.26 -16.19
C GLY A 329 -14.43 6.46 -16.36
N GLY A 330 -13.50 6.35 -17.30
CA GLY A 330 -12.37 7.27 -17.48
C GLY A 330 -11.24 7.03 -16.46
N HIS A 331 -10.00 7.29 -16.88
CA HIS A 331 -8.82 7.15 -16.02
C HIS A 331 -8.98 7.99 -14.75
N PHE A 332 -9.14 9.30 -14.91
CA PHE A 332 -9.38 10.24 -13.82
C PHE A 332 -10.59 9.86 -12.96
N GLY A 333 -11.72 9.49 -13.59
CA GLY A 333 -12.96 9.19 -12.86
C GLY A 333 -12.84 7.98 -11.94
N THR A 334 -12.06 6.97 -12.32
CA THR A 334 -11.89 5.74 -11.54
C THR A 334 -10.80 5.83 -10.45
N GLU A 335 -9.89 6.80 -10.53
CA GLU A 335 -8.78 6.98 -9.59
C GLU A 335 -8.93 8.19 -8.68
N SER A 336 -9.50 9.31 -9.15
CA SER A 336 -9.61 10.55 -8.37
C SER A 336 -10.29 10.39 -7.00
N PRO A 337 -11.22 9.44 -6.76
CA PRO A 337 -11.78 9.23 -5.42
C PRO A 337 -10.73 8.93 -4.34
N VAL A 338 -9.55 8.37 -4.70
CA VAL A 338 -8.49 8.07 -3.73
C VAL A 338 -7.87 9.33 -3.12
N VAL A 339 -7.90 10.47 -3.82
CA VAL A 339 -7.27 11.72 -3.37
C VAL A 339 -7.83 12.18 -2.03
N ALA A 340 -9.15 12.22 -1.91
CA ALA A 340 -9.81 12.58 -0.64
C ALA A 340 -9.57 11.54 0.47
N ASP A 341 -9.57 10.25 0.15
CA ASP A 341 -9.31 9.18 1.13
C ASP A 341 -7.86 9.23 1.63
N LEU A 342 -6.90 9.49 0.74
CA LEU A 342 -5.49 9.63 1.08
C LEU A 342 -5.24 10.85 1.98
N CYS A 343 -5.88 11.99 1.68
CA CYS A 343 -5.81 13.18 2.53
C CYS A 343 -6.34 12.87 3.94
N ARG A 344 -7.54 12.30 4.06
CA ARG A 344 -8.13 11.90 5.34
C ARG A 344 -7.26 10.92 6.15
N ARG A 345 -6.59 9.97 5.48
CA ARG A 345 -5.66 9.04 6.14
C ARG A 345 -4.40 9.72 6.65
N LEU A 346 -3.89 10.71 5.91
CA LEU A 346 -2.75 11.50 6.36
C LEU A 346 -3.12 12.42 7.55
N GLU A 347 -4.34 12.95 7.57
CA GLU A 347 -4.88 13.67 8.74
C GLU A 347 -4.99 12.76 9.97
N GLN A 348 -5.54 11.55 9.80
CA GLN A 348 -5.61 10.57 10.86
C GLN A 348 -4.21 10.18 11.38
N ALA A 349 -3.26 9.95 10.48
CA ALA A 349 -1.87 9.67 10.87
C ALA A 349 -1.23 10.85 11.61
N ALA A 350 -1.55 12.09 11.22
CA ALA A 350 -1.08 13.29 11.92
C ALA A 350 -1.60 13.34 13.35
N GLU A 351 -2.87 13.00 13.59
CA GLU A 351 -3.44 12.91 14.93
C GLU A 351 -2.76 11.81 15.76
N GLU A 352 -2.62 10.59 15.21
CA GLU A 352 -2.00 9.44 15.88
C GLU A 352 -0.52 9.69 16.24
N GLN A 353 0.23 10.36 15.37
CA GLN A 353 1.64 10.69 15.56
C GLN A 353 1.86 12.02 16.26
N GLN A 354 0.79 12.75 16.60
CA GLN A 354 0.84 14.10 17.20
C GLN A 354 1.61 15.11 16.33
N TRP A 355 1.47 15.02 15.02
CA TRP A 355 2.04 15.98 14.08
C TRP A 355 1.18 17.25 14.00
N HIS A 356 1.84 18.38 13.83
CA HIS A 356 1.18 19.68 13.61
C HIS A 356 1.18 20.04 12.13
N ILE A 357 0.53 19.23 11.31
CA ILE A 357 0.44 19.44 9.88
C ILE A 357 -1.02 19.60 9.45
N THR A 358 -1.24 20.27 8.33
CA THR A 358 -2.54 20.31 7.65
C THR A 358 -2.44 19.62 6.31
N CYS A 359 -3.51 18.91 5.92
CA CYS A 359 -3.64 18.26 4.63
C CYS A 359 -4.81 18.88 3.85
N GLU A 360 -4.61 19.11 2.57
CA GLU A 360 -5.69 19.53 1.68
C GLU A 360 -5.60 18.78 0.35
N THR A 361 -6.72 18.70 -0.36
CA THR A 361 -6.76 18.17 -1.72
C THR A 361 -6.51 19.30 -2.72
N ASP A 362 -5.83 18.99 -3.82
CA ASP A 362 -5.55 19.95 -4.89
C ASP A 362 -6.85 20.45 -5.56
N PRO A 363 -7.23 21.74 -5.40
CA PRO A 363 -8.44 22.28 -6.03
C PRO A 363 -8.27 22.52 -7.53
N THR A 364 -7.06 22.42 -8.07
CA THR A 364 -6.77 22.59 -9.50
C THR A 364 -6.85 21.28 -10.26
N SER A 365 -6.94 20.13 -9.52
CA SER A 365 -7.03 18.80 -10.10
C SER A 365 -8.34 18.62 -10.88
N LYS A 366 -8.24 18.21 -12.13
CA LYS A 366 -9.39 18.00 -13.01
C LYS A 366 -9.08 16.96 -14.07
N ASP A 367 -10.13 16.35 -14.63
CA ASP A 367 -9.99 15.50 -15.80
C ASP A 367 -9.41 16.30 -16.98
N MET A 368 -8.44 15.70 -17.67
CA MET A 368 -7.83 16.27 -18.86
C MET A 368 -8.68 16.03 -20.11
N LEU A 369 -9.60 15.07 -20.06
CA LEU A 369 -10.52 14.76 -21.15
C LEU A 369 -11.88 15.43 -20.92
N HIS A 370 -12.38 16.09 -21.95
CA HIS A 370 -13.69 16.72 -21.96
C HIS A 370 -14.60 16.00 -22.94
N TYR A 371 -15.87 15.83 -22.58
CA TYR A 371 -16.88 15.16 -23.38
C TYR A 371 -17.89 16.20 -23.90
N MET A 372 -18.22 16.13 -25.19
CA MET A 372 -19.21 17.02 -25.84
C MET A 372 -20.56 16.31 -26.00
#